data_404f51edd094d730e151f5c3bdef7c46
#
_entry.id   404f51edd094d730e151f5c3bdef7c46
#
_cell.length_a   1.000
_cell.length_b   1.000
_cell.length_c   1.000
_cell.angle_alpha   90.00
_cell.angle_beta   90.00
_cell.angle_gamma   90.00
#
_symmetry.space_group_name_H-M   'P 1'
#
loop_
_entity.id
_entity.type
_entity.pdbx_description
1 polymer ?
#
loop_
_entity_poly.entity_id
_entity_poly.type
_entity_poly.pdbx_seq_one_letter_code
_entity_poly.pdbx_strand_id
1 'polypeptide(L)'
;GSSLVGSEMCIRDRTITNLVPVLNSYWLMIHVSIITSSYGFFSLAFMLGFLSLCLIIFQSKENFQKVKTVLSELKIINEKTIELGLVLLTIGTFLGGVWANESWGRYWGWDPKETWALVSILIYAFILHMRFIPKLNNTLVFSSVSMFAIWTIIMTYFGVNYYLSGLHSYAAGDPMPIPKFVYYLLGIMIVSTVLA
;
A
#
# COMPACT_ATOMS: atom_id res chain seq x y z
N GLY A 1 -19.09 15.68 48.81
CA GLY A 1 -17.76 15.49 48.25
C GLY A 1 -17.42 14.07 47.83
N SER A 2 -18.30 13.08 47.96
CA SER A 2 -17.98 11.66 47.66
C SER A 2 -18.44 11.14 46.28
N SER A 3 -19.15 11.96 45.50
CA SER A 3 -19.74 11.52 44.23
C SER A 3 -18.81 11.71 43.02
N LEU A 4 -17.85 12.62 43.07
CA LEU A 4 -16.92 12.91 41.98
C LEU A 4 -15.74 11.92 41.90
N VAL A 5 -15.27 11.39 43.04
CA VAL A 5 -14.17 10.43 43.08
C VAL A 5 -14.55 9.07 42.44
N GLY A 6 -15.82 8.66 42.60
CA GLY A 6 -16.30 7.42 41.98
C GLY A 6 -16.46 7.49 40.45
N SER A 7 -16.77 8.68 39.91
CA SER A 7 -16.89 8.85 38.45
C SER A 7 -15.55 8.90 37.75
N GLU A 8 -14.54 9.52 38.35
CA GLU A 8 -13.15 9.56 37.77
C GLU A 8 -12.48 8.20 37.82
N MET A 9 -12.73 7.39 38.86
CA MET A 9 -12.20 6.04 38.98
C MET A 9 -12.81 5.11 37.94
N CYS A 10 -14.10 5.24 37.61
CA CYS A 10 -14.72 4.48 36.52
C CYS A 10 -14.23 4.88 35.11
N ILE A 11 -13.89 6.16 34.90
CA ILE A 11 -13.33 6.63 33.63
C ILE A 11 -11.89 6.11 33.44
N ARG A 12 -11.10 6.08 34.50
CA ARG A 12 -9.71 5.60 34.48
C ARG A 12 -9.62 4.09 34.22
N ASP A 13 -10.50 3.29 34.76
CA ASP A 13 -10.54 1.85 34.51
C ASP A 13 -10.97 1.50 33.07
N ARG A 14 -11.86 2.28 32.46
CA ARG A 14 -12.28 2.06 31.07
C ARG A 14 -11.22 2.36 30.03
N THR A 15 -10.29 3.26 30.32
CA THR A 15 -9.22 3.62 29.38
C THR A 15 -8.02 2.68 29.45
N ILE A 16 -7.79 1.97 30.56
CA ILE A 16 -6.62 1.11 30.77
C ILE A 16 -6.88 -0.33 30.31
N THR A 17 -8.12 -0.82 30.40
CA THR A 17 -8.46 -2.22 30.10
C THR A 17 -8.52 -2.57 28.63
N ASN A 18 -8.65 -1.58 27.72
CA ASN A 18 -8.82 -1.83 26.29
C ASN A 18 -7.52 -1.81 25.46
N LEU A 19 -6.40 -1.31 25.98
CA LEU A 19 -5.15 -1.19 25.23
C LEU A 19 -4.34 -2.49 25.16
N VAL A 20 -4.31 -3.27 26.22
CA VAL A 20 -3.49 -4.48 26.29
C VAL A 20 -4.03 -5.63 25.44
N PRO A 21 -5.35 -5.92 25.40
CA PRO A 21 -5.90 -6.96 24.53
C PRO A 21 -5.79 -6.63 23.04
N VAL A 22 -5.91 -5.34 22.65
CA VAL A 22 -5.86 -4.88 21.25
C VAL A 22 -4.51 -5.17 20.60
N LEU A 23 -3.41 -4.97 21.31
CA LEU A 23 -2.05 -5.16 20.79
C LEU A 23 -1.54 -6.60 20.91
N ASN A 24 -2.14 -7.43 21.74
CA ASN A 24 -1.74 -8.81 21.99
C ASN A 24 -2.71 -9.83 21.36
N SER A 25 -3.19 -9.55 20.16
CA SER A 25 -4.09 -10.44 19.43
C SER A 25 -3.34 -11.30 18.42
N TYR A 26 -3.64 -12.59 18.39
CA TYR A 26 -3.16 -13.51 17.36
C TYR A 26 -3.55 -13.07 15.95
N TRP A 27 -4.78 -12.57 15.79
CA TRP A 27 -5.28 -12.06 14.52
C TRP A 27 -4.51 -10.84 14.03
N LEU A 28 -4.07 -9.95 14.94
CA LEU A 28 -3.21 -8.82 14.58
C LEU A 28 -1.90 -9.29 13.94
N MET A 29 -1.24 -10.29 14.53
CA MET A 29 0.03 -10.80 14.01
C MET A 29 -0.13 -11.39 12.61
N ILE A 30 -1.17 -12.20 12.38
CA ILE A 30 -1.44 -12.80 11.07
C ILE A 30 -1.78 -11.72 10.05
N HIS A 31 -2.70 -10.81 10.38
CA HIS A 31 -3.11 -9.70 9.52
C HIS A 31 -1.89 -8.87 9.08
N VAL A 32 -1.10 -8.38 10.02
CA VAL A 32 0.05 -7.53 9.74
C VAL A 32 1.09 -8.28 8.90
N SER A 33 1.35 -9.55 9.18
CA SER A 33 2.31 -10.35 8.41
C SER A 33 1.91 -10.50 6.95
N ILE A 34 0.62 -10.75 6.68
CA ILE A 34 0.10 -10.90 5.31
C ILE A 34 0.10 -9.54 4.58
N ILE A 35 -0.33 -8.46 5.25
CA ILE A 35 -0.31 -7.12 4.68
C ILE A 35 1.11 -6.68 4.33
N THR A 36 2.08 -6.85 5.24
CA THR A 36 3.47 -6.46 4.98
C THR A 36 4.11 -7.30 3.88
N SER A 37 3.76 -8.58 3.78
CA SER A 37 4.18 -9.43 2.67
C SER A 37 3.66 -8.91 1.33
N SER A 38 2.39 -8.47 1.26
CA SER A 38 1.83 -7.85 0.05
C SER A 38 2.60 -6.61 -0.39
N TYR A 39 3.06 -5.79 0.55
CA TYR A 39 3.88 -4.60 0.27
C TYR A 39 5.23 -4.95 -0.36
N GLY A 40 5.81 -6.11 -0.01
CA GLY A 40 7.01 -6.64 -0.66
C GLY A 40 6.79 -6.92 -2.15
N PHE A 41 5.66 -7.54 -2.50
CA PHE A 41 5.30 -7.78 -3.91
C PHE A 41 5.06 -6.47 -4.67
N PHE A 42 4.37 -5.49 -4.07
CA PHE A 42 4.16 -4.19 -4.73
C PHE A 42 5.46 -3.39 -4.89
N SER A 43 6.39 -3.51 -3.95
CA SER A 43 7.73 -2.93 -4.08
C SER A 43 8.52 -3.58 -5.22
N LEU A 44 8.42 -4.90 -5.38
CA LEU A 44 8.99 -5.61 -6.52
C LEU A 44 8.34 -5.16 -7.84
N ALA A 45 7.01 -5.01 -7.88
CA ALA A 45 6.30 -4.51 -9.05
C ALA A 45 6.74 -3.09 -9.45
N PHE A 46 6.95 -2.21 -8.46
CA PHE A 46 7.55 -0.90 -8.68
C PHE A 46 8.93 -1.00 -9.34
N MET A 47 9.81 -1.85 -8.82
CA MET A 47 11.16 -2.04 -9.37
C MET A 47 11.14 -2.60 -10.79
N LEU A 48 10.26 -3.57 -11.09
CA LEU A 48 10.08 -4.13 -12.42
C LEU A 48 9.54 -3.10 -13.41
N GLY A 49 8.58 -2.26 -12.97
CA GLY A 49 8.07 -1.15 -13.76
C GLY A 49 9.16 -0.13 -14.09
N PHE A 50 9.94 0.28 -13.10
CA PHE A 50 11.05 1.21 -13.29
C PHE A 50 12.15 0.63 -14.21
N LEU A 51 12.54 -0.64 -14.02
CA LEU A 51 13.48 -1.33 -14.87
C LEU A 51 13.00 -1.37 -16.34
N SER A 52 11.72 -1.63 -16.56
CA SER A 52 11.13 -1.63 -17.90
C SER A 52 11.25 -0.25 -18.57
N LEU A 53 11.00 0.85 -17.82
CA LEU A 53 11.17 2.21 -18.34
C LEU A 53 12.65 2.50 -18.68
N CYS A 54 13.57 2.09 -17.81
CA CYS A 54 15.01 2.22 -18.11
C CYS A 54 15.39 1.48 -19.40
N LEU A 55 14.90 0.26 -19.60
CA LEU A 55 15.17 -0.50 -20.84
C LEU A 55 14.59 0.19 -22.08
N ILE A 56 13.43 0.83 -21.98
CA ILE A 56 12.83 1.62 -23.06
C ILE A 56 13.71 2.83 -23.39
N ILE A 57 14.20 3.56 -22.38
CA ILE A 57 15.03 4.75 -22.55
C ILE A 57 16.38 4.41 -23.22
N PHE A 58 17.01 3.34 -22.77
CA PHE A 58 18.36 2.96 -23.24
C PHE A 58 18.36 1.98 -24.43
N GLN A 59 17.19 1.70 -25.05
CA GLN A 59 17.14 0.85 -26.22
C GLN A 59 17.83 1.53 -27.43
N SER A 60 18.59 0.75 -28.21
CA SER A 60 19.19 1.18 -29.48
C SER A 60 18.58 0.38 -30.64
N LYS A 61 18.82 0.84 -31.87
CA LYS A 61 18.36 0.12 -33.08
C LYS A 61 18.91 -1.30 -33.16
N GLU A 62 20.14 -1.51 -32.68
CA GLU A 62 20.80 -2.81 -32.72
C GLU A 62 20.23 -3.83 -31.73
N ASN A 63 19.77 -3.38 -30.55
CA ASN A 63 19.26 -4.26 -29.51
C ASN A 63 17.73 -4.28 -29.40
N PHE A 64 17.01 -3.54 -30.26
CA PHE A 64 15.58 -3.34 -30.23
C PHE A 64 14.76 -4.65 -30.05
N GLN A 65 15.09 -5.68 -30.87
CA GLN A 65 14.36 -6.96 -30.81
C GLN A 65 14.59 -7.71 -29.48
N LYS A 66 15.83 -7.67 -28.98
CA LYS A 66 16.13 -8.28 -27.67
C LYS A 66 15.42 -7.58 -26.54
N VAL A 67 15.47 -6.24 -26.53
CA VAL A 67 14.79 -5.43 -25.52
C VAL A 67 13.27 -5.65 -25.56
N LYS A 68 12.67 -5.72 -26.75
CA LYS A 68 11.25 -6.00 -26.91
C LYS A 68 10.83 -7.34 -26.30
N THR A 69 11.63 -8.39 -26.49
CA THR A 69 11.38 -9.71 -25.88
C THR A 69 11.47 -9.63 -24.36
N VAL A 70 12.55 -9.03 -23.84
CA VAL A 70 12.73 -8.84 -22.38
C VAL A 70 11.60 -8.02 -21.77
N LEU A 71 11.15 -6.96 -22.42
CA LEU A 71 10.03 -6.14 -21.95
C LEU A 71 8.72 -6.92 -21.89
N SER A 72 8.47 -7.83 -22.84
CA SER A 72 7.29 -8.67 -22.80
C SER A 72 7.33 -9.67 -21.63
N GLU A 73 8.49 -10.24 -21.34
CA GLU A 73 8.70 -11.13 -20.20
C GLU A 73 8.57 -10.38 -18.87
N LEU A 74 9.21 -9.21 -18.76
CA LEU A 74 9.11 -8.37 -17.57
C LEU A 74 7.65 -7.94 -17.29
N LYS A 75 6.88 -7.63 -18.33
CA LYS A 75 5.46 -7.31 -18.18
C LYS A 75 4.68 -8.47 -17.57
N ILE A 76 4.88 -9.70 -18.07
CA ILE A 76 4.23 -10.91 -17.56
C ILE A 76 4.61 -11.17 -16.10
N ILE A 77 5.90 -11.07 -15.77
CA ILE A 77 6.40 -11.23 -14.40
C ILE A 77 5.79 -10.18 -13.49
N ASN A 78 5.73 -8.93 -13.93
CA ASN A 78 5.15 -7.83 -13.15
C ASN A 78 3.64 -8.01 -12.94
N GLU A 79 2.88 -8.45 -13.95
CA GLU A 79 1.46 -8.79 -13.81
C GLU A 79 1.27 -9.88 -12.74
N LYS A 80 2.08 -10.95 -12.75
CA LYS A 80 2.01 -12.01 -11.72
C LYS A 80 2.43 -11.52 -10.35
N THR A 81 3.40 -10.66 -10.26
CA THR A 81 3.82 -10.02 -9.00
C THR A 81 2.70 -9.19 -8.39
N ILE A 82 2.02 -8.37 -9.21
CA ILE A 82 0.87 -7.57 -8.77
C ILE A 82 -0.30 -8.47 -8.37
N GLU A 83 -0.57 -9.54 -9.13
CA GLU A 83 -1.64 -10.51 -8.83
C GLU A 83 -1.46 -11.12 -7.44
N LEU A 84 -0.25 -11.61 -7.13
CA LEU A 84 0.09 -12.16 -5.82
C LEU A 84 -0.02 -11.12 -4.70
N GLY A 85 0.51 -9.92 -4.92
CA GLY A 85 0.41 -8.82 -3.97
C GLY A 85 -1.04 -8.44 -3.69
N LEU A 86 -1.89 -8.38 -4.73
CA LEU A 86 -3.30 -8.04 -4.61
C LEU A 86 -4.09 -9.10 -3.84
N VAL A 87 -3.84 -10.38 -4.10
CA VAL A 87 -4.47 -11.49 -3.37
C VAL A 87 -4.10 -11.40 -1.89
N LEU A 88 -2.82 -11.21 -1.56
CA LEU A 88 -2.37 -11.07 -0.17
C LEU A 88 -2.95 -9.82 0.50
N LEU A 89 -2.96 -8.68 -0.19
CA LEU A 89 -3.54 -7.45 0.36
C LEU A 89 -5.03 -7.63 0.66
N THR A 90 -5.77 -8.27 -0.24
CA THR A 90 -7.20 -8.53 -0.09
C THR A 90 -7.46 -9.46 1.10
N ILE A 91 -6.77 -10.60 1.17
CA ILE A 91 -6.89 -11.54 2.30
C ILE A 91 -6.50 -10.84 3.61
N GLY A 92 -5.38 -10.11 3.60
CA GLY A 92 -4.92 -9.37 4.77
C GLY A 92 -5.96 -8.34 5.24
N THR A 93 -6.61 -7.63 4.33
CA THR A 93 -7.65 -6.64 4.67
C THR A 93 -8.86 -7.31 5.32
N PHE A 94 -9.32 -8.47 4.82
CA PHE A 94 -10.40 -9.23 5.47
C PHE A 94 -10.01 -9.72 6.87
N LEU A 95 -8.80 -10.24 7.04
CA LEU A 95 -8.29 -10.66 8.35
C LEU A 95 -8.16 -9.48 9.33
N GLY A 96 -7.81 -8.30 8.80
CA GLY A 96 -7.83 -7.06 9.57
C GLY A 96 -9.22 -6.69 10.07
N GLY A 97 -10.27 -6.94 9.27
CA GLY A 97 -11.65 -6.82 9.69
C GLY A 97 -12.02 -7.75 10.86
N VAL A 98 -11.55 -9.02 10.84
CA VAL A 98 -11.75 -9.96 11.95
C VAL A 98 -11.10 -9.43 13.22
N TRP A 99 -9.85 -8.98 13.15
CA TRP A 99 -9.15 -8.36 14.26
C TRP A 99 -9.86 -7.08 14.76
N ALA A 100 -10.34 -6.22 13.85
CA ALA A 100 -11.08 -5.01 14.19
C ALA A 100 -12.38 -5.32 14.93
N ASN A 101 -13.08 -6.41 14.56
CA ASN A 101 -14.27 -6.86 15.26
C ASN A 101 -13.97 -7.32 16.70
N GLU A 102 -12.89 -8.06 16.91
CA GLU A 102 -12.46 -8.46 18.27
C GLU A 102 -12.05 -7.26 19.13
N SER A 103 -11.35 -6.30 18.51
CA SER A 103 -10.74 -5.17 19.23
C SER A 103 -11.73 -4.02 19.47
N TRP A 104 -12.62 -3.76 18.52
CA TRP A 104 -13.49 -2.58 18.48
C TRP A 104 -14.97 -2.91 18.26
N GLY A 105 -15.33 -4.20 18.14
CA GLY A 105 -16.71 -4.64 17.96
C GLY A 105 -17.31 -4.36 16.58
N ARG A 106 -16.47 -4.14 15.55
CA ARG A 106 -16.91 -3.86 14.17
C ARG A 106 -15.89 -4.33 13.16
N TYR A 107 -16.35 -4.90 12.05
CA TYR A 107 -15.49 -5.41 10.97
C TYR A 107 -14.89 -4.31 10.09
N TRP A 108 -15.57 -3.16 9.97
CA TRP A 108 -15.20 -2.04 9.13
C TRP A 108 -15.71 -0.73 9.73
N GLY A 109 -14.89 0.30 9.73
CA GLY A 109 -15.23 1.59 10.33
C GLY A 109 -14.90 2.81 9.48
N TRP A 110 -14.49 2.60 8.21
CA TRP A 110 -14.03 3.69 7.34
C TRP A 110 -12.86 4.48 7.93
N ASP A 111 -12.06 3.82 8.74
CA ASP A 111 -10.82 4.39 9.24
C ASP A 111 -9.89 4.73 8.04
N PRO A 112 -9.08 5.80 8.13
CA PRO A 112 -8.19 6.17 7.02
C PRO A 112 -7.33 5.02 6.50
N LYS A 113 -6.86 4.13 7.37
CA LYS A 113 -6.04 2.99 6.98
C LYS A 113 -6.83 1.93 6.23
N GLU A 114 -8.05 1.63 6.66
CA GLU A 114 -8.99 0.73 5.96
C GLU A 114 -9.33 1.29 4.58
N THR A 115 -9.66 2.59 4.52
CA THR A 115 -10.01 3.28 3.27
C THR A 115 -8.84 3.27 2.27
N TRP A 116 -7.62 3.59 2.69
CA TRP A 116 -6.45 3.58 1.82
C TRP A 116 -6.02 2.17 1.40
N ALA A 117 -6.25 1.15 2.24
CA ALA A 117 -6.09 -0.24 1.84
C ALA A 117 -7.05 -0.61 0.70
N LEU A 118 -8.34 -0.23 0.82
CA LEU A 118 -9.33 -0.42 -0.24
C LEU A 118 -8.96 0.33 -1.53
N VAL A 119 -8.52 1.59 -1.43
CA VAL A 119 -8.04 2.37 -2.59
C VAL A 119 -6.88 1.65 -3.27
N SER A 120 -5.94 1.10 -2.51
CA SER A 120 -4.81 0.33 -3.06
C SER A 120 -5.30 -0.91 -3.79
N ILE A 121 -6.23 -1.68 -3.21
CA ILE A 121 -6.85 -2.85 -3.86
C ILE A 121 -7.47 -2.46 -5.20
N LEU A 122 -8.26 -1.39 -5.25
CA LEU A 122 -8.94 -0.93 -6.47
C LEU A 122 -7.94 -0.47 -7.54
N ILE A 123 -6.88 0.24 -7.17
CA ILE A 123 -5.85 0.71 -8.11
C ILE A 123 -5.07 -0.48 -8.69
N TYR A 124 -4.60 -1.42 -7.87
CA TYR A 124 -3.89 -2.59 -8.38
C TYR A 124 -4.80 -3.54 -9.17
N ALA A 125 -6.07 -3.67 -8.79
CA ALA A 125 -7.06 -4.39 -9.59
C ALA A 125 -7.26 -3.71 -10.97
N PHE A 126 -7.36 -2.38 -11.01
CA PHE A 126 -7.44 -1.64 -12.27
C PHE A 126 -6.22 -1.89 -13.16
N ILE A 127 -5.00 -1.88 -12.60
CA ILE A 127 -3.77 -2.15 -13.36
C ILE A 127 -3.83 -3.52 -14.04
N LEU A 128 -4.26 -4.56 -13.34
CA LEU A 128 -4.42 -5.90 -13.92
C LEU A 128 -5.49 -5.95 -15.01
N HIS A 129 -6.51 -5.08 -14.95
CA HIS A 129 -7.57 -5.02 -15.94
C HIS A 129 -7.25 -4.12 -17.15
N MET A 130 -6.16 -3.34 -17.10
CA MET A 130 -5.73 -2.49 -18.23
C MET A 130 -5.48 -3.28 -19.50
N ARG A 131 -5.13 -4.56 -19.41
CA ARG A 131 -4.94 -5.45 -20.56
C ARG A 131 -6.20 -5.63 -21.42
N PHE A 132 -7.40 -5.42 -20.86
CA PHE A 132 -8.67 -5.51 -21.60
C PHE A 132 -9.04 -4.21 -22.33
N ILE A 133 -8.32 -3.13 -22.07
CA ILE A 133 -8.55 -1.82 -22.68
C ILE A 133 -7.48 -1.59 -23.75
N PRO A 134 -7.81 -1.63 -25.07
CA PRO A 134 -6.82 -1.58 -26.15
C PRO A 134 -5.84 -0.40 -26.07
N LYS A 135 -6.31 0.78 -25.64
CA LYS A 135 -5.49 1.99 -25.50
C LYS A 135 -4.51 1.92 -24.33
N LEU A 136 -4.81 1.14 -23.31
CA LEU A 136 -3.99 0.99 -22.10
C LEU A 136 -3.10 -0.28 -22.12
N ASN A 137 -3.37 -1.20 -23.05
CA ASN A 137 -2.58 -2.42 -23.20
C ASN A 137 -1.25 -2.17 -23.93
N ASN A 138 -0.47 -1.24 -23.38
CA ASN A 138 0.87 -0.89 -23.85
C ASN A 138 1.86 -1.11 -22.71
N THR A 139 3.03 -1.65 -23.02
CA THR A 139 4.09 -1.93 -22.04
C THR A 139 4.56 -0.66 -21.33
N LEU A 140 4.70 0.46 -22.03
CA LEU A 140 5.09 1.75 -21.43
C LEU A 140 4.03 2.21 -20.42
N VAL A 141 2.76 2.23 -20.82
CA VAL A 141 1.66 2.65 -19.95
C VAL A 141 1.55 1.73 -18.74
N PHE A 142 1.59 0.41 -18.94
CA PHE A 142 1.54 -0.56 -17.85
C PHE A 142 2.71 -0.38 -16.87
N SER A 143 3.95 -0.25 -17.37
CA SER A 143 5.14 -0.08 -16.53
C SER A 143 5.09 1.23 -15.75
N SER A 144 4.65 2.32 -16.37
CA SER A 144 4.50 3.62 -15.70
C SER A 144 3.44 3.54 -14.59
N VAL A 145 2.25 3.02 -14.89
CA VAL A 145 1.16 2.96 -13.89
C VAL A 145 1.52 2.02 -12.75
N SER A 146 2.13 0.85 -13.03
CA SER A 146 2.58 -0.08 -11.97
C SER A 146 3.64 0.54 -11.07
N MET A 147 4.55 1.34 -11.64
CA MET A 147 5.55 2.08 -10.88
C MET A 147 4.90 3.15 -9.98
N PHE A 148 3.99 3.96 -10.51
CA PHE A 148 3.34 5.00 -9.72
C PHE A 148 2.38 4.47 -8.66
N ALA A 149 1.81 3.27 -8.83
CA ALA A 149 0.89 2.68 -7.87
C ALA A 149 1.49 2.47 -6.47
N ILE A 150 2.82 2.39 -6.34
CA ILE A 150 3.51 2.27 -5.03
C ILE A 150 3.14 3.41 -4.07
N TRP A 151 2.77 4.59 -4.59
CA TRP A 151 2.37 5.72 -3.76
C TRP A 151 1.12 5.44 -2.93
N THR A 152 0.23 4.55 -3.38
CA THR A 152 -0.94 4.15 -2.59
C THR A 152 -0.52 3.35 -1.37
N ILE A 153 0.49 2.48 -1.50
CA ILE A 153 1.04 1.71 -0.40
C ILE A 153 1.80 2.62 0.58
N ILE A 154 2.61 3.54 0.05
CA ILE A 154 3.32 4.54 0.87
C ILE A 154 2.30 5.41 1.63
N MET A 155 1.20 5.81 1.00
CA MET A 155 0.14 6.56 1.66
C MET A 155 -0.56 5.73 2.73
N THR A 156 -0.87 4.45 2.47
CA THR A 156 -1.49 3.55 3.44
C THR A 156 -0.61 3.33 4.66
N TYR A 157 0.70 3.20 4.48
CA TYR A 157 1.63 2.90 5.58
C TYR A 157 2.14 4.16 6.28
N PHE A 158 2.74 5.10 5.54
CA PHE A 158 3.33 6.31 6.11
C PHE A 158 2.32 7.46 6.19
N GLY A 159 1.60 7.75 5.11
CA GLY A 159 0.71 8.89 5.02
C GLY A 159 -0.37 8.85 6.09
N VAL A 160 -1.01 7.70 6.26
CA VAL A 160 -2.04 7.53 7.30
C VAL A 160 -1.46 7.69 8.70
N ASN A 161 -0.30 7.11 8.98
CA ASN A 161 0.27 7.14 10.33
C ASN A 161 0.72 8.54 10.77
N TYR A 162 1.21 9.38 9.84
CA TYR A 162 1.82 10.68 10.18
C TYR A 162 0.94 11.89 9.88
N TYR A 163 -0.04 11.77 8.97
CA TYR A 163 -0.82 12.91 8.50
C TYR A 163 -2.32 12.77 8.71
N LEU A 164 -2.81 11.57 9.02
CA LEU A 164 -4.23 11.31 9.23
C LEU A 164 -4.47 10.77 10.64
N SER A 165 -5.59 11.17 11.24
CA SER A 165 -6.02 10.65 12.54
C SER A 165 -7.03 9.52 12.36
N GLY A 166 -6.85 8.42 13.09
CA GLY A 166 -7.75 7.27 13.06
C GLY A 166 -7.37 6.24 14.11
N LEU A 167 -8.14 5.16 14.21
CA LEU A 167 -7.91 4.08 15.18
C LEU A 167 -6.59 3.33 14.96
N HIS A 168 -6.09 3.36 13.73
CA HIS A 168 -4.80 2.77 13.36
C HIS A 168 -3.65 3.79 13.36
N SER A 169 -3.87 5.03 13.76
CA SER A 169 -2.82 6.05 13.87
C SER A 169 -2.17 5.97 15.24
N TYR A 170 -1.04 5.31 15.34
CA TYR A 170 -0.30 5.16 16.59
C TYR A 170 0.81 6.21 16.78
N ALA A 171 1.06 7.05 15.79
CA ALA A 171 2.01 8.15 15.88
C ALA A 171 1.36 9.33 16.61
N ALA A 172 1.67 9.47 17.90
CA ALA A 172 1.34 10.66 18.68
C ALA A 172 2.44 11.70 18.47
N GLY A 173 2.12 12.85 17.89
CA GLY A 173 3.05 13.97 17.73
C GLY A 173 2.67 14.92 16.59
N ASP A 174 3.46 15.98 16.43
CA ASP A 174 3.31 16.90 15.33
C ASP A 174 3.61 16.23 13.98
N PRO A 175 2.91 16.59 12.89
CA PRO A 175 3.16 16.04 11.57
C PRO A 175 4.63 16.25 11.17
N MET A 176 5.34 15.15 10.88
CA MET A 176 6.73 15.26 10.43
C MET A 176 6.76 15.83 9.00
N PRO A 177 7.71 16.73 8.69
CA PRO A 177 7.87 17.24 7.33
C PRO A 177 8.22 16.07 6.39
N ILE A 178 7.65 16.09 5.18
CA ILE A 178 7.93 15.06 4.16
C ILE A 178 9.43 15.07 3.86
N PRO A 179 10.12 13.91 4.01
CA PRO A 179 11.55 13.81 3.77
C PRO A 179 11.90 14.19 2.32
N LYS A 180 13.00 14.92 2.13
CA LYS A 180 13.43 15.43 0.81
C LYS A 180 13.62 14.31 -0.24
N PHE A 181 14.01 13.11 0.17
CA PHE A 181 14.19 11.99 -0.75
C PHE A 181 12.89 11.58 -1.47
N VAL A 182 11.72 11.82 -0.85
CA VAL A 182 10.41 11.53 -1.45
C VAL A 182 10.19 12.39 -2.71
N TYR A 183 10.56 13.68 -2.65
CA TYR A 183 10.47 14.56 -3.81
C TYR A 183 11.47 14.17 -4.91
N TYR A 184 12.69 13.74 -4.55
CA TYR A 184 13.66 13.25 -5.52
C TYR A 184 13.18 11.97 -6.20
N LEU A 185 12.64 11.03 -5.43
CA LEU A 185 12.07 9.78 -5.97
C LEU A 185 10.94 10.09 -6.95
N LEU A 186 10.01 10.95 -6.56
CA LEU A 186 8.91 11.36 -7.45
C LEU A 186 9.43 12.03 -8.73
N GLY A 187 10.42 12.90 -8.61
CA GLY A 187 11.06 13.54 -9.76
C GLY A 187 11.70 12.52 -10.71
N ILE A 188 12.42 11.54 -10.19
CA ILE A 188 13.04 10.46 -11.00
C ILE A 188 11.94 9.65 -11.71
N MET A 189 10.85 9.31 -11.04
CA MET A 189 9.73 8.57 -11.64
C MET A 189 9.08 9.35 -12.77
N ILE A 190 8.83 10.64 -12.58
CA ILE A 190 8.26 11.52 -13.64
C ILE A 190 9.22 11.62 -14.82
N VAL A 191 10.49 11.92 -14.56
CA VAL A 191 11.51 12.05 -15.63
C VAL A 191 11.66 10.76 -16.41
N SER A 192 11.75 9.59 -15.73
CA SER A 192 11.85 8.30 -16.42
C SER A 192 10.63 8.00 -17.29
N THR A 193 9.44 8.38 -16.87
CA THR A 193 8.21 8.19 -17.65
C THR A 193 8.14 9.12 -18.87
N VAL A 194 8.60 10.36 -18.73
CA VAL A 194 8.62 11.34 -19.84
C VAL A 194 9.66 11.01 -20.89
N LEU A 195 10.81 10.44 -20.47
CA LEU A 195 11.89 10.07 -21.38
C LEU A 195 11.66 8.72 -22.10
N ALA A 196 10.80 7.84 -21.56
CA ALA A 196 10.49 6.52 -22.13
C ALA A 196 9.40 6.60 -23.20
#